data_c193ec71c678d81cc2524fe090739ee9
#
_entry.id   c193ec71c678d81cc2524fe090739ee9
#
_cell.length_a   1.000
_cell.length_b   1.000
_cell.length_c   1.000
_cell.angle_alpha   90.00
_cell.angle_beta   90.00
_cell.angle_gamma   90.00
#
_symmetry.space_group_name_H-M   'P 1'
#
loop_
_entity.id
_entity.type
_entity.pdbx_description
1 polymer ?
#
loop_
_entity_poly.entity_id
_entity_poly.type
_entity_poly.pdbx_seq_one_letter_code
_entity_poly.pdbx_strand_id
1 'polypeptide(L)'
;MVQGCGMSCIKNLLFIFNFFFAISGIVIIVCGGYSLHLFKKTGPVIGDDYVSAPVILIVVGSIVFLVAFLGCCGAMQESYCMLMLFSVFLFLILVAEIAAGALGFVYKGKVNNIAKDRFTDTLKDYKRESEGKVKPVQEAWDFIQQQLKCCGVTGPGDWQTYAQMDPPQSCCSSGAGNCITFTKGCYDKVKEDISQYAVYVGIAGIGIGLIEIIGIIFSCCLANQVK
;
A
#
# COMPACT_ATOMS: atom_id res chain seq x y z
N MET A 1 -13.17 -16.37 -33.39
CA MET A 1 -11.74 -16.79 -33.44
C MET A 1 -10.90 -15.60 -33.90
N VAL A 2 -9.98 -15.17 -33.07
CA VAL A 2 -9.08 -14.06 -33.36
C VAL A 2 -8.19 -14.46 -34.54
N GLN A 3 -8.38 -13.83 -35.70
CA GLN A 3 -7.61 -14.10 -36.91
C GLN A 3 -6.41 -13.12 -36.98
N GLY A 4 -5.22 -13.66 -36.88
CA GLY A 4 -3.97 -12.95 -37.08
C GLY A 4 -2.96 -13.20 -35.97
N CYS A 5 -1.67 -13.43 -36.32
CA CYS A 5 -0.58 -13.71 -35.39
C CYS A 5 -0.42 -12.58 -34.32
N GLY A 6 -0.63 -11.31 -34.70
CA GLY A 6 -0.54 -10.17 -33.79
C GLY A 6 -1.63 -10.14 -32.73
N MET A 7 -2.88 -10.50 -33.08
CA MET A 7 -3.98 -10.51 -32.13
C MET A 7 -3.91 -11.67 -31.14
N SER A 8 -3.41 -12.82 -31.56
CA SER A 8 -3.12 -13.94 -30.67
C SER A 8 -2.04 -13.56 -29.64
N CYS A 9 -1.04 -12.79 -30.04
CA CYS A 9 -0.02 -12.26 -29.13
C CYS A 9 -0.63 -11.30 -28.10
N ILE A 10 -1.47 -10.34 -28.52
CA ILE A 10 -2.16 -9.40 -27.63
C ILE A 10 -3.04 -10.16 -26.62
N LYS A 11 -3.81 -11.13 -27.07
CA LYS A 11 -4.64 -11.99 -26.21
C LYS A 11 -3.81 -12.69 -25.13
N ASN A 12 -2.69 -13.32 -25.52
CA ASN A 12 -1.82 -14.03 -24.61
C ASN A 12 -1.13 -13.06 -23.61
N LEU A 13 -0.68 -11.90 -24.08
CA LEU A 13 -0.09 -10.88 -23.21
C LEU A 13 -1.12 -10.38 -22.19
N LEU A 14 -2.33 -10.00 -22.62
CA LEU A 14 -3.41 -9.59 -21.71
C LEU A 14 -3.70 -10.69 -20.67
N PHE A 15 -3.79 -11.95 -21.11
CA PHE A 15 -4.03 -13.06 -20.21
C PHE A 15 -2.91 -13.20 -19.17
N ILE A 16 -1.65 -13.28 -19.61
CA ILE A 16 -0.50 -13.53 -18.71
C ILE A 16 -0.36 -12.42 -17.69
N PHE A 17 -0.37 -11.15 -18.13
CA PHE A 17 -0.24 -10.02 -17.22
C PHE A 17 -1.39 -9.98 -16.20
N ASN A 18 -2.63 -10.11 -16.65
CA ASN A 18 -3.77 -10.09 -15.74
C ASN A 18 -3.79 -11.30 -14.81
N PHE A 19 -3.30 -12.46 -15.23
CA PHE A 19 -3.17 -13.63 -14.37
C PHE A 19 -2.24 -13.36 -13.17
N PHE A 20 -1.08 -12.74 -13.41
CA PHE A 20 -0.19 -12.33 -12.32
C PHE A 20 -0.81 -11.29 -11.39
N PHE A 21 -1.54 -10.32 -11.94
CA PHE A 21 -2.28 -9.34 -11.12
C PHE A 21 -3.41 -9.99 -10.32
N ALA A 22 -4.11 -10.97 -10.85
CA ALA A 22 -5.14 -11.70 -10.11
C ALA A 22 -4.55 -12.43 -8.91
N ILE A 23 -3.40 -13.11 -9.09
CA ILE A 23 -2.68 -13.75 -7.97
C ILE A 23 -2.25 -12.71 -6.94
N SER A 24 -1.66 -11.59 -7.36
CA SER A 24 -1.24 -10.53 -6.45
C SER A 24 -2.41 -9.92 -5.68
N GLY A 25 -3.57 -9.73 -6.32
CA GLY A 25 -4.81 -9.30 -5.67
C GLY A 25 -5.25 -10.25 -4.55
N ILE A 26 -5.23 -11.57 -4.81
CA ILE A 26 -5.52 -12.58 -3.79
C ILE A 26 -4.54 -12.50 -2.62
N VAL A 27 -3.23 -12.39 -2.89
CA VAL A 27 -2.21 -12.28 -1.84
C VAL A 27 -2.46 -11.05 -0.98
N ILE A 28 -2.78 -9.89 -1.58
CA ILE A 28 -3.09 -8.65 -0.84
C ILE A 28 -4.33 -8.84 0.04
N ILE A 29 -5.40 -9.48 -0.47
CA ILE A 29 -6.61 -9.76 0.30
C ILE A 29 -6.29 -10.67 1.49
N VAL A 30 -5.51 -11.73 1.29
CA VAL A 30 -5.11 -12.66 2.36
C VAL A 30 -4.28 -11.96 3.42
N CYS A 31 -3.30 -11.13 3.02
CA CYS A 31 -2.50 -10.34 3.95
C CYS A 31 -3.36 -9.35 4.75
N GLY A 32 -4.28 -8.64 4.09
CA GLY A 32 -5.23 -7.74 4.74
C GLY A 32 -6.16 -8.47 5.71
N GLY A 33 -6.70 -9.61 5.30
CA GLY A 33 -7.57 -10.45 6.14
C GLY A 33 -6.84 -11.03 7.36
N TYR A 34 -5.60 -11.49 7.16
CA TYR A 34 -4.76 -11.97 8.26
C TYR A 34 -4.43 -10.85 9.25
N SER A 35 -4.05 -9.68 8.76
CA SER A 35 -3.82 -8.49 9.59
C SER A 35 -5.08 -8.12 10.38
N LEU A 36 -6.24 -8.09 9.74
CA LEU A 36 -7.52 -7.79 10.39
C LEU A 36 -7.87 -8.84 11.46
N HIS A 37 -7.58 -10.12 11.19
CA HIS A 37 -7.80 -11.20 12.17
C HIS A 37 -6.90 -11.04 13.39
N LEU A 38 -5.63 -10.69 13.21
CA LEU A 38 -4.71 -10.41 14.31
C LEU A 38 -5.22 -9.23 15.15
N PHE A 39 -5.60 -8.12 14.51
CA PHE A 39 -6.16 -6.94 15.20
C PHE A 39 -7.42 -7.27 16.00
N LYS A 40 -8.36 -8.03 15.44
CA LYS A 40 -9.59 -8.43 16.16
C LYS A 40 -9.34 -9.40 17.32
N LYS A 41 -8.34 -10.28 17.20
CA LYS A 41 -7.98 -11.23 18.28
C LYS A 41 -7.35 -10.52 19.48
N THR A 42 -6.73 -9.39 19.27
CA THR A 42 -6.02 -8.61 20.31
C THR A 42 -6.97 -7.78 21.19
N GLY A 43 -8.27 -7.72 20.85
CA GLY A 43 -9.33 -7.13 21.68
C GLY A 43 -9.74 -5.70 21.28
N PRO A 44 -10.87 -5.21 21.82
CA PRO A 44 -11.51 -3.95 21.42
C PRO A 44 -10.80 -2.67 21.93
N VAL A 45 -9.55 -2.78 22.34
CA VAL A 45 -8.77 -1.66 22.92
C VAL A 45 -8.19 -0.73 21.84
N ILE A 46 -8.15 -1.21 20.58
CA ILE A 46 -7.60 -0.44 19.46
C ILE A 46 -8.76 0.28 18.80
N GLY A 47 -8.75 1.61 18.81
CA GLY A 47 -9.80 2.44 18.22
C GLY A 47 -10.06 2.10 16.74
N ASP A 48 -11.24 2.43 16.24
CA ASP A 48 -11.73 2.14 14.88
C ASP A 48 -10.76 2.58 13.75
N ASP A 49 -9.85 3.51 14.04
CA ASP A 49 -8.87 4.03 13.11
C ASP A 49 -7.84 2.99 12.63
N TYR A 50 -7.49 1.99 13.44
CA TYR A 50 -6.50 0.95 13.08
C TYR A 50 -7.08 -0.16 12.22
N VAL A 51 -8.37 -0.35 12.27
CA VAL A 51 -9.08 -1.30 11.41
C VAL A 51 -9.07 -0.83 9.97
N SER A 52 -8.89 0.49 9.74
CA SER A 52 -8.95 1.08 8.40
C SER A 52 -7.82 0.60 7.47
N ALA A 53 -6.59 0.42 7.95
CA ALA A 53 -5.47 0.00 7.11
C ALA A 53 -5.63 -1.43 6.55
N PRO A 54 -5.92 -2.48 7.34
CA PRO A 54 -6.23 -3.81 6.81
C PRO A 54 -7.46 -3.82 5.89
N VAL A 55 -8.48 -3.03 6.21
CA VAL A 55 -9.68 -2.91 5.37
C VAL A 55 -9.35 -2.29 4.02
N ILE A 56 -8.53 -1.24 3.98
CA ILE A 56 -8.05 -0.62 2.74
C ILE A 56 -7.30 -1.65 1.89
N LEU A 57 -6.42 -2.48 2.48
CA LEU A 57 -5.72 -3.55 1.76
C LEU A 57 -6.70 -4.56 1.14
N ILE A 58 -7.73 -4.97 1.89
CA ILE A 58 -8.75 -5.89 1.38
C ILE A 58 -9.53 -5.24 0.21
N VAL A 59 -9.92 -3.98 0.35
CA VAL A 59 -10.66 -3.26 -0.71
C VAL A 59 -9.79 -3.11 -1.95
N VAL A 60 -8.56 -2.64 -1.82
CA VAL A 60 -7.62 -2.47 -2.95
C VAL A 60 -7.32 -3.82 -3.60
N GLY A 61 -7.01 -4.86 -2.80
CA GLY A 61 -6.79 -6.21 -3.34
C GLY A 61 -8.00 -6.77 -4.07
N SER A 62 -9.22 -6.48 -3.60
CA SER A 62 -10.46 -6.89 -4.27
C SER A 62 -10.65 -6.18 -5.60
N ILE A 63 -10.35 -4.87 -5.68
CA ILE A 63 -10.41 -4.10 -6.93
C ILE A 63 -9.38 -4.66 -7.92
N VAL A 64 -8.13 -4.87 -7.51
CA VAL A 64 -7.08 -5.45 -8.36
C VAL A 64 -7.49 -6.81 -8.88
N PHE A 65 -8.00 -7.69 -8.01
CA PHE A 65 -8.48 -9.02 -8.39
C PHE A 65 -9.62 -8.96 -9.41
N LEU A 66 -10.64 -8.12 -9.17
CA LEU A 66 -11.80 -8.00 -10.06
C LEU A 66 -11.41 -7.47 -11.44
N VAL A 67 -10.56 -6.42 -11.49
CA VAL A 67 -10.09 -5.86 -12.76
C VAL A 67 -9.25 -6.90 -13.51
N ALA A 68 -8.31 -7.53 -12.84
CA ALA A 68 -7.48 -8.57 -13.44
C ALA A 68 -8.30 -9.79 -13.90
N PHE A 69 -9.32 -10.18 -13.16
CA PHE A 69 -10.26 -11.24 -13.54
C PHE A 69 -11.00 -10.90 -14.84
N LEU A 70 -11.51 -9.66 -14.96
CA LEU A 70 -12.18 -9.20 -16.19
C LEU A 70 -11.22 -9.22 -17.39
N GLY A 71 -9.97 -8.78 -17.21
CA GLY A 71 -8.95 -8.81 -18.26
C GLY A 71 -8.56 -10.23 -18.68
N CYS A 72 -8.32 -11.10 -17.71
CA CYS A 72 -7.95 -12.50 -17.92
C CYS A 72 -9.07 -13.29 -18.60
N CYS A 73 -10.28 -13.32 -17.99
CA CYS A 73 -11.42 -14.06 -18.52
C CYS A 73 -11.96 -13.43 -19.80
N GLY A 74 -11.95 -12.09 -19.90
CA GLY A 74 -12.36 -11.38 -21.12
C GLY A 74 -11.48 -11.74 -22.32
N ALA A 75 -10.16 -11.84 -22.13
CA ALA A 75 -9.24 -12.26 -23.18
C ALA A 75 -9.42 -13.74 -23.53
N MET A 76 -9.58 -14.63 -22.54
CA MET A 76 -9.76 -16.07 -22.81
C MET A 76 -11.07 -16.39 -23.51
N GLN A 77 -12.18 -15.83 -23.01
CA GLN A 77 -13.51 -16.09 -23.52
C GLN A 77 -13.88 -15.25 -24.75
N GLU A 78 -12.94 -14.37 -25.17
CA GLU A 78 -13.21 -13.44 -26.29
C GLU A 78 -14.52 -12.66 -26.07
N SER A 79 -14.76 -12.21 -24.83
CA SER A 79 -16.00 -11.55 -24.44
C SER A 79 -15.88 -10.03 -24.58
N TYR A 80 -16.62 -9.46 -25.53
CA TYR A 80 -16.68 -8.02 -25.74
C TYR A 80 -17.04 -7.25 -24.47
N CYS A 81 -18.05 -7.71 -23.73
CA CYS A 81 -18.51 -7.03 -22.51
C CYS A 81 -17.44 -6.99 -21.43
N MET A 82 -16.76 -8.10 -21.16
CA MET A 82 -15.72 -8.17 -20.14
C MET A 82 -14.51 -7.31 -20.50
N LEU A 83 -14.09 -7.32 -21.77
CA LEU A 83 -12.97 -6.49 -22.25
C LEU A 83 -13.29 -5.00 -22.17
N MET A 84 -14.53 -4.61 -22.50
CA MET A 84 -14.95 -3.21 -22.38
C MET A 84 -15.03 -2.75 -20.91
N LEU A 85 -15.57 -3.59 -20.02
CA LEU A 85 -15.58 -3.29 -18.58
C LEU A 85 -14.16 -3.16 -18.04
N PHE A 86 -13.26 -4.05 -18.41
CA PHE A 86 -11.84 -3.96 -18.06
C PHE A 86 -11.23 -2.62 -18.51
N SER A 87 -11.45 -2.21 -19.75
CA SER A 87 -10.96 -0.92 -20.27
C SER A 87 -11.52 0.27 -19.50
N VAL A 88 -12.81 0.25 -19.14
CA VAL A 88 -13.45 1.31 -18.36
C VAL A 88 -12.82 1.39 -16.95
N PHE A 89 -12.60 0.25 -16.29
CA PHE A 89 -11.96 0.24 -14.97
C PHE A 89 -10.53 0.77 -15.02
N LEU A 90 -9.72 0.36 -16.01
CA LEU A 90 -8.37 0.90 -16.18
C LEU A 90 -8.39 2.41 -16.41
N PHE A 91 -9.32 2.91 -17.24
CA PHE A 91 -9.47 4.35 -17.46
C PHE A 91 -9.80 5.10 -16.15
N LEU A 92 -10.71 4.56 -15.34
CA LEU A 92 -11.06 5.16 -14.05
C LEU A 92 -9.88 5.16 -13.07
N ILE A 93 -9.07 4.09 -13.06
CA ILE A 93 -7.87 4.00 -12.23
C ILE A 93 -6.85 5.03 -12.68
N LEU A 94 -6.60 5.17 -13.98
CA LEU A 94 -5.70 6.18 -14.54
C LEU A 94 -6.11 7.61 -14.14
N VAL A 95 -7.40 7.93 -14.23
CA VAL A 95 -7.92 9.24 -13.80
C VAL A 95 -7.70 9.45 -12.31
N ALA A 96 -7.95 8.41 -11.48
CA ALA A 96 -7.71 8.47 -10.04
C ALA A 96 -6.23 8.63 -9.70
N GLU A 97 -5.31 7.97 -10.43
CA GLU A 97 -3.86 8.10 -10.26
C GLU A 97 -3.40 9.54 -10.56
N ILE A 98 -3.84 10.12 -11.67
CA ILE A 98 -3.52 11.52 -12.03
C ILE A 98 -4.08 12.49 -10.97
N ALA A 99 -5.32 12.30 -10.54
CA ALA A 99 -5.94 13.14 -9.52
C ALA A 99 -5.21 13.02 -8.17
N ALA A 100 -4.86 11.80 -7.75
CA ALA A 100 -4.11 11.57 -6.51
C ALA A 100 -2.72 12.22 -6.55
N GLY A 101 -2.01 12.12 -7.68
CA GLY A 101 -0.72 12.78 -7.88
C GLY A 101 -0.83 14.30 -7.79
N ALA A 102 -1.80 14.90 -8.46
CA ALA A 102 -2.05 16.34 -8.44
C ALA A 102 -2.43 16.83 -7.02
N LEU A 103 -3.36 16.16 -6.35
CA LEU A 103 -3.78 16.49 -4.99
C LEU A 103 -2.63 16.31 -3.99
N GLY A 104 -1.85 15.23 -4.12
CA GLY A 104 -0.67 14.98 -3.27
C GLY A 104 0.36 16.09 -3.37
N PHE A 105 0.57 16.63 -4.58
CA PHE A 105 1.46 17.76 -4.80
C PHE A 105 0.93 19.07 -4.20
N VAL A 106 -0.34 19.39 -4.45
CA VAL A 106 -0.99 20.63 -3.96
C VAL A 106 -1.10 20.64 -2.43
N TYR A 107 -1.48 19.52 -1.84
CA TYR A 107 -1.72 19.40 -0.39
C TYR A 107 -0.53 18.81 0.39
N LYS A 108 0.68 18.80 -0.15
CA LYS A 108 1.89 18.23 0.47
C LYS A 108 2.07 18.64 1.94
N GLY A 109 1.86 19.92 2.26
CA GLY A 109 1.99 20.41 3.65
C GLY A 109 0.95 19.82 4.60
N LYS A 110 -0.30 19.75 4.16
CA LYS A 110 -1.40 19.19 4.94
C LYS A 110 -1.24 17.68 5.15
N VAL A 111 -0.82 16.97 4.10
CA VAL A 111 -0.53 15.53 4.17
C VAL A 111 0.59 15.24 5.18
N ASN A 112 1.65 16.05 5.19
CA ASN A 112 2.74 15.92 6.16
C ASN A 112 2.25 16.09 7.60
N ASN A 113 1.39 17.07 7.88
CA ASN A 113 0.85 17.28 9.23
C ASN A 113 -0.02 16.09 9.67
N ILE A 114 -0.93 15.65 8.80
CA ILE A 114 -1.79 14.48 9.08
C ILE A 114 -0.92 13.23 9.34
N ALA A 115 0.10 12.99 8.54
CA ALA A 115 1.00 11.86 8.74
C ALA A 115 1.72 11.94 10.08
N LYS A 116 2.24 13.14 10.47
CA LYS A 116 2.89 13.34 11.76
C LYS A 116 1.94 13.10 12.93
N ASP A 117 0.71 13.61 12.84
CA ASP A 117 -0.31 13.42 13.88
C ASP A 117 -0.64 11.93 14.04
N ARG A 118 -0.80 11.19 12.94
CA ARG A 118 -1.03 9.73 12.97
C ARG A 118 0.15 8.96 13.58
N PHE A 119 1.39 9.30 13.25
CA PHE A 119 2.55 8.72 13.91
C PHE A 119 2.51 8.97 15.43
N THR A 120 2.13 10.18 15.85
CA THR A 120 2.03 10.53 17.26
C THR A 120 0.93 9.72 17.98
N ASP A 121 -0.23 9.54 17.34
CA ASP A 121 -1.32 8.76 17.91
C ASP A 121 -0.94 7.28 18.07
N THR A 122 -0.28 6.69 17.07
CA THR A 122 0.20 5.30 17.17
C THR A 122 1.26 5.13 18.27
N LEU A 123 2.07 6.17 18.54
CA LEU A 123 3.04 6.14 19.65
C LEU A 123 2.34 6.09 21.02
N LYS A 124 1.25 6.84 21.20
CA LYS A 124 0.44 6.80 22.44
C LYS A 124 -0.13 5.40 22.67
N ASP A 125 -0.56 4.74 21.60
CA ASP A 125 -1.14 3.40 21.69
C ASP A 125 -0.12 2.32 22.00
N TYR A 126 1.16 2.53 21.72
CA TYR A 126 2.25 1.62 22.11
C TYR A 126 2.21 1.27 23.60
N LYS A 127 1.99 2.24 24.49
CA LYS A 127 1.87 2.04 25.92
C LYS A 127 0.61 1.25 26.31
N ARG A 128 -0.51 1.54 25.68
CA ARG A 128 -1.80 0.88 25.98
C ARG A 128 -1.74 -0.62 25.73
N GLU A 129 -0.89 -1.06 24.80
CA GLU A 129 -0.68 -2.47 24.47
C GLU A 129 0.32 -3.16 25.41
N SER A 130 1.14 -2.43 26.17
CA SER A 130 2.17 -3.02 27.04
C SER A 130 1.61 -3.80 28.25
N GLU A 131 0.30 -3.66 28.56
CA GLU A 131 -0.35 -4.26 29.72
C GLU A 131 -0.97 -5.66 29.48
N GLY A 132 -0.83 -6.24 28.32
CA GLY A 132 -1.17 -7.66 28.11
C GLY A 132 -1.85 -8.01 26.80
N LYS A 133 -1.21 -8.73 25.99
CA LYS A 133 -1.52 -9.48 24.76
C LYS A 133 -0.94 -8.90 23.47
N VAL A 134 -0.57 -9.83 22.54
CA VAL A 134 0.06 -9.61 21.24
C VAL A 134 -0.23 -8.24 20.61
N LYS A 135 0.79 -7.54 20.21
CA LYS A 135 1.01 -6.11 20.20
C LYS A 135 1.40 -5.63 18.80
N PRO A 136 0.50 -5.63 17.81
CA PRO A 136 0.86 -5.28 16.43
C PRO A 136 1.44 -3.85 16.28
N VAL A 137 1.00 -2.91 17.12
CA VAL A 137 1.55 -1.54 17.10
C VAL A 137 2.97 -1.52 17.67
N GLN A 138 3.24 -2.29 18.73
CA GLN A 138 4.59 -2.40 19.28
C GLN A 138 5.55 -3.04 18.28
N GLU A 139 5.17 -4.18 17.71
CA GLU A 139 5.98 -4.86 16.70
C GLU A 139 6.26 -3.97 15.48
N ALA A 140 5.25 -3.20 15.05
CA ALA A 140 5.42 -2.25 13.95
C ALA A 140 6.39 -1.11 14.30
N TRP A 141 6.29 -0.53 15.51
CA TRP A 141 7.21 0.48 15.98
C TRP A 141 8.62 -0.06 16.14
N ASP A 142 8.77 -1.24 16.77
CA ASP A 142 10.07 -1.87 16.97
C ASP A 142 10.74 -2.20 15.63
N PHE A 143 9.98 -2.71 14.67
CA PHE A 143 10.45 -2.96 13.32
C PHE A 143 10.91 -1.68 12.61
N ILE A 144 10.07 -0.62 12.62
CA ILE A 144 10.39 0.66 11.96
C ILE A 144 11.63 1.29 12.57
N GLN A 145 11.72 1.33 13.90
CA GLN A 145 12.87 1.94 14.60
C GLN A 145 14.18 1.23 14.27
N GLN A 146 14.18 -0.09 14.25
CA GLN A 146 15.35 -0.88 13.89
C GLN A 146 15.73 -0.76 12.41
N GLN A 147 14.76 -0.83 11.50
CA GLN A 147 15.02 -0.77 10.06
C GLN A 147 15.49 0.62 9.61
N LEU A 148 14.85 1.67 10.10
CA LEU A 148 15.16 3.05 9.72
C LEU A 148 16.21 3.70 10.62
N LYS A 149 16.63 3.03 11.71
CA LYS A 149 17.58 3.56 12.71
C LYS A 149 17.12 4.91 13.25
N CYS A 150 15.89 4.96 13.74
CA CYS A 150 15.18 6.14 14.24
C CYS A 150 14.54 5.84 15.60
N CYS A 151 14.12 6.87 16.34
CA CYS A 151 13.47 6.71 17.63
C CYS A 151 12.38 7.77 17.84
N GLY A 152 11.17 7.33 18.22
CA GLY A 152 10.04 8.21 18.40
C GLY A 152 9.52 8.82 17.08
N VAL A 153 8.66 9.81 17.14
CA VAL A 153 8.13 10.54 15.98
C VAL A 153 9.13 11.55 15.46
N THR A 154 9.53 12.51 16.31
CA THR A 154 10.50 13.58 16.02
C THR A 154 11.82 13.36 16.74
N GLY A 155 11.88 12.46 17.71
CA GLY A 155 13.05 12.12 18.48
C GLY A 155 12.73 11.24 19.69
N PRO A 156 13.75 10.76 20.43
CA PRO A 156 13.56 9.86 21.57
C PRO A 156 12.75 10.48 22.72
N GLY A 157 12.73 11.80 22.87
CA GLY A 157 11.94 12.50 23.90
C GLY A 157 10.43 12.34 23.77
N ASP A 158 9.95 11.94 22.58
CA ASP A 158 8.52 11.73 22.32
C ASP A 158 7.96 10.57 23.17
N TRP A 159 8.79 9.60 23.52
CA TRP A 159 8.40 8.48 24.38
C TRP A 159 7.97 8.94 25.76
N GLN A 160 8.72 9.90 26.36
CA GLN A 160 8.32 10.50 27.63
C GLN A 160 7.12 11.43 27.48
N THR A 161 7.07 12.20 26.38
CA THR A 161 6.03 13.21 26.16
C THR A 161 4.67 12.58 25.88
N TYR A 162 4.60 11.58 25.02
CA TYR A 162 3.34 11.03 24.50
C TYR A 162 2.99 9.66 25.09
N ALA A 163 3.98 8.80 25.35
CA ALA A 163 3.77 7.48 25.90
C ALA A 163 4.07 7.38 27.41
N GLN A 164 4.68 8.41 28.01
CA GLN A 164 5.07 8.45 29.46
C GLN A 164 5.91 7.23 29.86
N MET A 165 6.83 6.82 29.00
CA MET A 165 7.74 5.70 29.22
C MET A 165 9.11 6.00 28.62
N ASP A 166 10.12 5.22 29.00
CA ASP A 166 11.45 5.31 28.41
C ASP A 166 11.45 4.73 27.00
N PRO A 167 12.34 5.21 26.09
CA PRO A 167 12.48 4.66 24.76
C PRO A 167 12.70 3.15 24.80
N PRO A 168 11.99 2.37 23.95
CA PRO A 168 12.14 0.92 23.91
C PRO A 168 13.51 0.51 23.37
N GLN A 169 13.85 -0.78 23.57
CA GLN A 169 15.15 -1.32 23.15
C GLN A 169 15.34 -1.27 21.62
N SER A 170 14.25 -1.22 20.86
CA SER A 170 14.25 -1.02 19.40
C SER A 170 14.81 0.35 18.96
N CYS A 171 14.85 1.33 19.85
CA CYS A 171 15.54 2.63 19.65
C CYS A 171 17.07 2.56 19.74
N CYS A 172 17.64 1.39 20.06
CA CYS A 172 19.08 1.25 20.34
C CYS A 172 19.85 0.69 19.13
N SER A 173 21.04 1.25 18.85
CA SER A 173 21.90 0.81 17.75
C SER A 173 22.73 -0.43 18.04
N SER A 174 22.89 -0.82 19.31
CA SER A 174 23.68 -1.98 19.73
C SER A 174 22.95 -2.79 20.80
N GLY A 175 23.12 -4.12 20.73
CA GLY A 175 22.45 -5.08 21.61
C GLY A 175 22.81 -4.90 23.10
N ALA A 176 22.13 -5.69 23.92
CA ALA A 176 22.10 -5.68 25.37
C ALA A 176 23.41 -5.26 26.06
N GLY A 177 23.39 -4.08 26.65
CA GLY A 177 24.48 -3.57 27.51
C GLY A 177 24.79 -2.07 27.43
N ASN A 178 24.86 -1.51 26.24
CA ASN A 178 25.04 -0.06 26.02
C ASN A 178 24.07 0.42 24.93
N CYS A 179 22.90 0.90 25.35
CA CYS A 179 21.94 1.50 24.43
C CYS A 179 22.44 2.86 23.94
N ILE A 180 22.93 2.92 22.71
CA ILE A 180 23.13 4.18 22.01
C ILE A 180 21.84 4.46 21.26
N THR A 181 21.00 5.33 21.83
CA THR A 181 19.70 5.67 21.29
C THR A 181 19.80 6.43 19.97
N PHE A 182 19.03 6.07 18.98
CA PHE A 182 18.90 6.85 17.75
C PHE A 182 18.32 8.23 18.06
N THR A 183 18.98 9.27 17.58
CA THR A 183 18.60 10.67 17.86
C THR A 183 17.55 11.22 16.90
N LYS A 184 17.45 10.65 15.70
CA LYS A 184 16.53 11.11 14.65
C LYS A 184 15.15 10.49 14.83
N GLY A 185 14.08 11.29 14.67
CA GLY A 185 12.70 10.81 14.70
C GLY A 185 12.34 9.98 13.47
N CYS A 186 11.46 9.00 13.65
CA CYS A 186 11.04 8.09 12.58
C CYS A 186 10.22 8.81 11.50
N TYR A 187 9.36 9.78 11.88
CA TYR A 187 8.65 10.59 10.91
C TYR A 187 9.60 11.40 10.02
N ASP A 188 10.61 12.05 10.64
CA ASP A 188 11.58 12.86 9.91
C ASP A 188 12.44 11.99 8.98
N LYS A 189 12.81 10.79 9.45
CA LYS A 189 13.56 9.82 8.65
C LYS A 189 12.75 9.33 7.45
N VAL A 190 11.50 8.93 7.65
CA VAL A 190 10.59 8.53 6.56
C VAL A 190 10.38 9.65 5.56
N LYS A 191 10.17 10.90 6.04
CA LYS A 191 9.99 12.07 5.18
C LYS A 191 11.23 12.35 4.32
N GLU A 192 12.44 12.22 4.91
CA GLU A 192 13.70 12.38 4.17
C GLU A 192 13.85 11.29 3.10
N ASP A 193 13.64 10.03 3.47
CA ASP A 193 13.74 8.90 2.56
C ASP A 193 12.72 9.03 1.41
N ILE A 194 11.44 9.37 1.70
CA ILE A 194 10.43 9.65 0.67
C ILE A 194 10.86 10.79 -0.23
N SER A 195 11.43 11.88 0.33
CA SER A 195 11.89 13.02 -0.48
C SER A 195 13.06 12.62 -1.39
N GLN A 196 13.98 11.79 -0.88
CA GLN A 196 15.11 11.27 -1.66
C GLN A 196 14.65 10.36 -2.80
N TYR A 197 13.62 9.54 -2.55
CA TYR A 197 13.08 8.60 -3.53
C TYR A 197 11.88 9.12 -4.33
N ALA A 198 11.47 10.39 -4.12
CA ALA A 198 10.31 10.98 -4.80
C ALA A 198 10.37 10.90 -6.32
N VAL A 199 11.57 11.04 -6.91
CA VAL A 199 11.77 10.89 -8.35
C VAL A 199 11.49 9.46 -8.81
N TYR A 200 11.96 8.44 -8.06
CA TYR A 200 11.71 7.03 -8.39
C TYR A 200 10.24 6.67 -8.26
N VAL A 201 9.56 7.19 -7.24
CA VAL A 201 8.11 7.03 -7.06
C VAL A 201 7.34 7.67 -8.22
N GLY A 202 7.76 8.87 -8.64
CA GLY A 202 7.18 9.55 -9.81
C GLY A 202 7.38 8.77 -11.11
N ILE A 203 8.58 8.24 -11.34
CA ILE A 203 8.89 7.40 -12.53
C ILE A 203 8.04 6.12 -12.49
N ALA A 204 7.90 5.48 -11.34
CA ALA A 204 7.07 4.28 -11.19
C ALA A 204 5.60 4.59 -11.50
N GLY A 205 5.04 5.71 -10.99
CA GLY A 205 3.67 6.14 -11.31
C GLY A 205 3.48 6.38 -12.81
N ILE A 206 4.40 7.09 -13.47
CA ILE A 206 4.34 7.27 -14.93
C ILE A 206 4.40 5.92 -15.65
N GLY A 207 5.25 5.00 -15.21
CA GLY A 207 5.37 3.66 -15.77
C GLY A 207 4.06 2.86 -15.66
N ILE A 208 3.38 2.94 -14.51
CA ILE A 208 2.08 2.30 -14.28
C ILE A 208 1.04 2.90 -15.22
N GLY A 209 0.93 4.23 -15.31
CA GLY A 209 0.00 4.89 -16.22
C GLY A 209 0.22 4.51 -17.70
N LEU A 210 1.47 4.36 -18.14
CA LEU A 210 1.77 3.87 -19.49
C LEU A 210 1.30 2.42 -19.71
N ILE A 211 1.50 1.54 -18.72
CA ILE A 211 1.01 0.15 -18.78
C ILE A 211 -0.52 0.13 -18.85
N GLU A 212 -1.21 0.99 -18.09
CA GLU A 212 -2.67 1.12 -18.13
C GLU A 212 -3.17 1.57 -19.51
N ILE A 213 -2.53 2.58 -20.11
CA ILE A 213 -2.86 3.05 -21.47
C ILE A 213 -2.70 1.92 -22.50
N ILE A 214 -1.59 1.18 -22.43
CA ILE A 214 -1.35 0.02 -23.30
C ILE A 214 -2.42 -1.05 -23.08
N GLY A 215 -2.78 -1.33 -21.83
CA GLY A 215 -3.85 -2.27 -21.47
C GLY A 215 -5.20 -1.86 -22.04
N ILE A 216 -5.57 -0.59 -21.97
CA ILE A 216 -6.79 -0.03 -22.57
C ILE A 216 -6.80 -0.23 -24.09
N ILE A 217 -5.69 0.14 -24.77
CA ILE A 217 -5.58 0.01 -26.22
C ILE A 217 -5.72 -1.47 -26.62
N PHE A 218 -4.98 -2.38 -25.98
CA PHE A 218 -5.02 -3.80 -26.30
C PHE A 218 -6.41 -4.41 -26.07
N SER A 219 -7.04 -4.05 -24.97
CA SER A 219 -8.38 -4.53 -24.64
C SER A 219 -9.42 -4.00 -25.63
N CYS A 220 -9.38 -2.73 -26.00
CA CYS A 220 -10.26 -2.16 -27.02
C CYS A 220 -10.03 -2.77 -28.40
N CYS A 221 -8.79 -3.00 -28.81
CA CYS A 221 -8.46 -3.66 -30.08
C CYS A 221 -9.03 -5.09 -30.11
N LEU A 222 -8.85 -5.85 -29.03
CA LEU A 222 -9.37 -7.21 -28.93
C LEU A 222 -10.90 -7.22 -28.89
N ALA A 223 -11.52 -6.30 -28.12
CA ALA A 223 -12.96 -6.17 -28.05
C ALA A 223 -13.61 -5.88 -29.42
N ASN A 224 -13.01 -5.00 -30.22
CA ASN A 224 -13.51 -4.68 -31.57
C ASN A 224 -13.42 -5.86 -32.54
N GLN A 225 -12.51 -6.78 -32.33
CA GLN A 225 -12.38 -7.98 -33.16
C GLN A 225 -13.39 -9.09 -32.79
N VAL A 226 -13.89 -9.05 -31.56
CA VAL A 226 -14.77 -10.06 -30.98
C VAL A 226 -16.25 -9.66 -31.15
N LYS A 227 -16.49 -8.40 -31.50
CA LYS A 227 -17.83 -7.85 -31.76
C LYS A 227 -18.41 -8.36 -33.09
#